data_818db711da59541b4b63b626e7cb9761
#
_entry.id   818db711da59541b4b63b626e7cb9761
#
_cell.length_a   1.000
_cell.length_b   1.000
_cell.length_c   1.000
_cell.angle_alpha   90.00
_cell.angle_beta   90.00
_cell.angle_gamma   90.00
#
_symmetry.space_group_name_H-M   'P 1'
#
loop_
_entity.id
_entity.type
_entity.pdbx_description
1 polymer ?
#
loop_
_entity_poly.entity_id
_entity_poly.type
_entity_poly.pdbx_seq_one_letter_code
_entity_poly.pdbx_strand_id
1 'polypeptide(L)'
;PVQEQQRLQKWQTTWQALEQAVASNKVEVADSFARHTDLIAELMMINEELLVAYRLQSNEDPANVALLQAALVQAPQLTEGVGQMRAMGTGFLTQAFLSVDDRGAFRALISQTATFQKQVGRFIQRAMTLNPAYEQELGGLVKTATELLNESNHLARSEVLEIDLLQYPASDYFNKLTD
;
A
#
# COMPACT_ATOMS: atom_id res chain seq x y z
N PRO A 1 -18.42 15.77 -11.23
CA PRO A 1 -19.32 14.69 -10.79
C PRO A 1 -19.64 13.64 -11.86
N VAL A 2 -20.03 14.01 -13.10
CA VAL A 2 -20.40 13.03 -14.15
C VAL A 2 -19.17 12.30 -14.67
N GLN A 3 -18.06 12.99 -14.83
CA GLN A 3 -16.82 12.44 -15.38
C GLN A 3 -16.15 11.47 -14.41
N GLU A 4 -16.15 11.79 -13.13
CA GLU A 4 -15.63 10.94 -12.06
C GLU A 4 -16.48 9.68 -11.89
N GLN A 5 -17.81 9.80 -11.99
CA GLN A 5 -18.71 8.64 -11.97
C GLN A 5 -18.45 7.70 -13.16
N GLN A 6 -18.22 8.25 -14.35
CA GLN A 6 -17.89 7.43 -15.54
C GLN A 6 -16.55 6.72 -15.39
N ARG A 7 -15.53 7.40 -14.82
CA ARG A 7 -14.23 6.77 -14.54
C ARG A 7 -14.37 5.64 -13.53
N LEU A 8 -15.07 5.86 -12.43
CA LEU A 8 -15.30 4.83 -11.42
C LEU A 8 -16.06 3.62 -12.00
N GLN A 9 -17.05 3.86 -12.85
CA GLN A 9 -17.80 2.79 -13.52
C GLN A 9 -16.92 1.98 -14.49
N LYS A 10 -16.04 2.66 -15.24
CA LYS A 10 -15.06 2.01 -16.10
C LYS A 10 -14.08 1.17 -15.27
N TRP A 11 -13.57 1.74 -14.18
CA TRP A 11 -12.69 1.04 -13.24
C TRP A 11 -13.35 -0.23 -12.69
N GLN A 12 -14.60 -0.15 -12.21
CA GLN A 12 -15.36 -1.31 -11.72
C GLN A 12 -15.50 -2.41 -12.79
N THR A 13 -15.78 -2.04 -14.03
CA THR A 13 -15.88 -3.00 -15.15
C THR A 13 -14.54 -3.69 -15.41
N THR A 14 -13.45 -2.94 -15.38
CA THR A 14 -12.10 -3.48 -15.58
C THR A 14 -11.69 -4.40 -14.43
N TRP A 15 -12.03 -4.04 -13.19
CA TRP A 15 -11.82 -4.87 -12.02
C TRP A 15 -12.56 -6.22 -12.13
N GLN A 16 -13.85 -6.19 -12.45
CA GLN A 16 -14.65 -7.40 -12.63
C GLN A 16 -14.11 -8.33 -13.72
N ALA A 17 -13.63 -7.76 -14.83
CA ALA A 17 -13.00 -8.53 -15.90
C ALA A 17 -11.68 -9.20 -15.43
N LEU A 18 -10.88 -8.51 -14.63
CA LEU A 18 -9.66 -9.07 -14.06
C LEU A 18 -9.97 -10.17 -13.05
N GLU A 19 -10.92 -9.96 -12.15
CA GLU A 19 -11.39 -10.95 -11.17
C GLU A 19 -11.83 -12.25 -11.86
N GLN A 20 -12.63 -12.14 -12.93
CA GLN A 20 -13.07 -13.30 -13.71
C GLN A 20 -11.89 -14.00 -14.42
N ALA A 21 -10.93 -13.25 -14.94
CA ALA A 21 -9.75 -13.81 -15.58
C ALA A 21 -8.89 -14.60 -14.59
N VAL A 22 -8.69 -14.07 -13.39
CA VAL A 22 -7.97 -14.76 -12.30
C VAL A 22 -8.73 -16.01 -11.86
N ALA A 23 -10.02 -15.90 -11.57
CA ALA A 23 -10.86 -17.03 -11.13
C ALA A 23 -10.91 -18.18 -12.15
N SER A 24 -10.76 -17.86 -13.44
CA SER A 24 -10.74 -18.85 -14.53
C SER A 24 -9.34 -19.31 -14.95
N ASN A 25 -8.29 -18.91 -14.23
CA ASN A 25 -6.87 -19.18 -14.54
C ASN A 25 -6.48 -18.77 -15.99
N LYS A 26 -7.01 -17.63 -16.47
CA LYS A 26 -6.76 -17.11 -17.83
C LYS A 26 -5.76 -15.96 -17.87
N VAL A 27 -5.09 -15.69 -16.76
CA VAL A 27 -4.09 -14.62 -16.65
C VAL A 27 -2.84 -15.18 -15.99
N GLU A 28 -1.69 -14.87 -16.55
CA GLU A 28 -0.39 -15.20 -15.97
C GLU A 28 -0.12 -14.37 -14.71
N VAL A 29 0.66 -14.93 -13.78
CA VAL A 29 0.92 -14.29 -12.47
C VAL A 29 1.49 -12.88 -12.62
N ALA A 30 2.47 -12.70 -13.51
CA ALA A 30 3.10 -11.41 -13.74
C ALA A 30 2.12 -10.38 -14.35
N ASP A 31 1.29 -10.80 -15.32
CA ASP A 31 0.25 -9.95 -15.91
C ASP A 31 -0.85 -9.61 -14.89
N SER A 32 -1.25 -10.58 -14.08
CA SER A 32 -2.18 -10.36 -12.98
C SER A 32 -1.65 -9.30 -12.00
N PHE A 33 -0.40 -9.44 -11.57
CA PHE A 33 0.25 -8.48 -10.67
C PHE A 33 0.26 -7.06 -11.26
N ALA A 34 0.71 -6.91 -12.51
CA ALA A 34 0.78 -5.62 -13.18
C ALA A 34 -0.62 -4.97 -13.30
N ARG A 35 -1.64 -5.73 -13.72
CA ARG A 35 -3.01 -5.23 -13.89
C ARG A 35 -3.67 -4.83 -12.56
N HIS A 36 -3.40 -5.55 -11.48
CA HIS A 36 -3.86 -5.14 -10.13
C HIS A 36 -3.21 -3.83 -9.71
N THR A 37 -1.88 -3.71 -9.87
CA THR A 37 -1.14 -2.48 -9.55
C THR A 37 -1.66 -1.28 -10.35
N ASP A 38 -1.91 -1.43 -11.66
CA ASP A 38 -2.45 -0.36 -12.50
C ASP A 38 -3.86 0.07 -12.05
N LEU A 39 -4.73 -0.89 -11.71
CA LEU A 39 -6.08 -0.60 -11.21
C LEU A 39 -6.06 0.10 -9.86
N ILE A 40 -5.16 -0.30 -8.97
CA ILE A 40 -4.99 0.38 -7.67
C ILE A 40 -4.48 1.80 -7.88
N ALA A 41 -3.50 2.01 -8.77
CA ALA A 41 -3.00 3.34 -9.09
C ALA A 41 -4.10 4.25 -9.67
N GLU A 42 -4.96 3.72 -10.55
CA GLU A 42 -6.11 4.48 -11.09
C GLU A 42 -7.12 4.83 -9.98
N LEU A 43 -7.39 3.92 -9.04
CA LEU A 43 -8.27 4.18 -7.90
C LEU A 43 -7.71 5.27 -6.99
N MET A 44 -6.39 5.27 -6.75
CA MET A 44 -5.73 6.33 -5.96
C MET A 44 -5.87 7.70 -6.64
N MET A 45 -5.71 7.77 -7.97
CA MET A 45 -5.92 9.02 -8.72
C MET A 45 -7.37 9.51 -8.62
N ILE A 46 -8.35 8.61 -8.73
CA ILE A 46 -9.77 8.95 -8.54
C ILE A 46 -10.00 9.52 -7.13
N ASN A 47 -9.38 8.92 -6.12
CA ASN A 47 -9.49 9.38 -4.74
C ASN A 47 -8.92 10.80 -4.54
N GLU A 48 -7.77 11.10 -5.14
CA GLU A 48 -7.18 12.44 -5.12
C GLU A 48 -8.06 13.47 -5.84
N GLU A 49 -8.64 13.13 -6.98
CA GLU A 49 -9.58 13.98 -7.71
C GLU A 49 -10.85 14.29 -6.88
N LEU A 50 -11.37 13.31 -6.14
CA LEU A 50 -12.51 13.51 -5.23
C LEU A 50 -12.16 14.50 -4.11
N LEU A 51 -10.95 14.45 -3.55
CA LEU A 51 -10.50 15.42 -2.54
C LEU A 51 -10.56 16.86 -3.08
N VAL A 52 -10.17 17.06 -4.34
CA VAL A 52 -10.22 18.37 -5.00
C VAL A 52 -11.65 18.76 -5.34
N ALA A 53 -12.44 17.85 -5.94
CA ALA A 53 -13.80 18.10 -6.39
C ALA A 53 -14.74 18.49 -5.23
N TYR A 54 -14.57 17.83 -4.08
CA TYR A 54 -15.36 18.13 -2.87
C TYR A 54 -14.70 19.17 -1.96
N ARG A 55 -13.59 19.78 -2.39
CA ARG A 55 -12.86 20.81 -1.62
C ARG A 55 -12.48 20.36 -0.21
N LEU A 56 -12.24 19.08 -0.01
CA LEU A 56 -11.91 18.53 1.31
C LEU A 56 -10.59 19.07 1.85
N GLN A 57 -9.68 19.49 0.96
CA GLN A 57 -8.41 20.15 1.32
C GLN A 57 -8.59 21.60 1.78
N SER A 58 -9.76 22.19 1.55
CA SER A 58 -10.10 23.56 1.96
C SER A 58 -10.90 23.59 3.27
N ASN A 59 -10.84 22.53 4.07
CA ASN A 59 -11.45 22.49 5.39
C ASN A 59 -10.82 23.58 6.30
N GLU A 60 -11.65 24.28 7.07
CA GLU A 60 -11.19 25.33 7.97
C GLU A 60 -10.38 24.78 9.16
N ASP A 61 -10.53 23.49 9.48
CA ASP A 61 -9.78 22.82 10.54
C ASP A 61 -8.51 22.15 9.97
N PRO A 62 -7.30 22.67 10.29
CA PRO A 62 -6.05 22.11 9.81
C PRO A 62 -5.76 20.69 10.31
N ALA A 63 -6.34 20.28 11.46
CA ALA A 63 -6.19 18.92 11.96
C ALA A 63 -6.92 17.93 11.06
N ASN A 64 -8.18 18.26 10.64
CA ASN A 64 -8.93 17.47 9.68
C ASN A 64 -8.23 17.37 8.33
N VAL A 65 -7.65 18.46 7.83
CA VAL A 65 -6.87 18.45 6.58
C VAL A 65 -5.69 17.48 6.69
N ALA A 66 -4.97 17.49 7.82
CA ALA A 66 -3.86 16.58 8.04
C ALA A 66 -4.33 15.11 8.07
N LEU A 67 -5.43 14.79 8.73
CA LEU A 67 -6.02 13.44 8.73
C LEU A 67 -6.45 13.00 7.34
N LEU A 68 -7.11 13.86 6.58
CA LEU A 68 -7.52 13.56 5.21
C LEU A 68 -6.30 13.25 4.31
N GLN A 69 -5.22 14.03 4.45
CA GLN A 69 -3.97 13.75 3.73
C GLN A 69 -3.36 12.40 4.14
N ALA A 70 -3.34 12.09 5.44
CA ALA A 70 -2.86 10.80 5.92
C ALA A 70 -3.69 9.64 5.37
N ALA A 71 -5.03 9.71 5.53
CA ALA A 71 -5.93 8.59 5.28
C ALA A 71 -6.23 8.36 3.79
N LEU A 72 -6.39 9.44 3.01
CA LEU A 72 -6.88 9.35 1.63
C LEU A 72 -5.78 9.46 0.57
N VAL A 73 -4.59 9.94 0.94
CA VAL A 73 -3.46 10.08 -0.01
C VAL A 73 -2.30 9.16 0.38
N GLN A 74 -1.79 9.29 1.61
CA GLN A 74 -0.54 8.62 1.97
C GLN A 74 -0.74 7.15 2.40
N ALA A 75 -1.80 6.85 3.15
CA ALA A 75 -2.06 5.49 3.62
C ALA A 75 -2.37 4.51 2.46
N PRO A 76 -3.15 4.85 1.42
CA PRO A 76 -3.32 3.98 0.26
C PRO A 76 -2.01 3.62 -0.44
N GLN A 77 -1.09 4.59 -0.62
CA GLN A 77 0.23 4.34 -1.20
C GLN A 77 1.09 3.44 -0.32
N LEU A 78 1.03 3.62 1.00
CA LEU A 78 1.71 2.75 1.96
C LEU A 78 1.16 1.31 1.89
N THR A 79 -0.16 1.16 1.88
CA THR A 79 -0.84 -0.14 1.81
C THR A 79 -0.50 -0.88 0.53
N GLU A 80 -0.50 -0.18 -0.60
CA GLU A 80 -0.08 -0.76 -1.89
C GLU A 80 1.39 -1.20 -1.84
N GLY A 81 2.28 -0.38 -1.30
CA GLY A 81 3.69 -0.74 -1.14
C GLY A 81 3.89 -2.02 -0.34
N VAL A 82 3.16 -2.19 0.78
CA VAL A 82 3.19 -3.42 1.58
C VAL A 82 2.59 -4.60 0.81
N GLY A 83 1.50 -4.39 0.09
CA GLY A 83 0.88 -5.41 -0.77
C GLY A 83 1.82 -5.91 -1.87
N GLN A 84 2.55 -5.01 -2.53
CA GLN A 84 3.57 -5.36 -3.51
C GLN A 84 4.76 -6.09 -2.87
N MET A 85 5.24 -5.65 -1.69
CA MET A 85 6.29 -6.34 -0.95
C MET A 85 5.87 -7.77 -0.60
N ARG A 86 4.62 -7.96 -0.17
CA ARG A 86 4.06 -9.28 0.11
C ARG A 86 4.06 -10.17 -1.16
N ALA A 87 3.52 -9.68 -2.25
CA ALA A 87 3.40 -10.44 -3.50
C ALA A 87 4.77 -10.81 -4.09
N MET A 88 5.66 -9.83 -4.22
CA MET A 88 7.00 -10.05 -4.78
C MET A 88 7.85 -10.96 -3.88
N GLY A 89 7.88 -10.68 -2.57
CA GLY A 89 8.64 -11.49 -1.62
C GLY A 89 8.17 -12.95 -1.57
N THR A 90 6.85 -13.17 -1.57
CA THR A 90 6.27 -14.52 -1.67
C THR A 90 6.69 -15.22 -2.96
N GLY A 91 6.68 -14.51 -4.09
CA GLY A 91 7.12 -15.04 -5.38
C GLY A 91 8.59 -15.46 -5.37
N PHE A 92 9.49 -14.62 -4.85
CA PHE A 92 10.92 -14.93 -4.73
C PHE A 92 11.19 -16.12 -3.81
N LEU A 93 10.54 -16.18 -2.66
CA LEU A 93 10.65 -17.29 -1.73
C LEU A 93 10.10 -18.60 -2.32
N THR A 94 9.00 -18.55 -3.08
CA THR A 94 8.44 -19.73 -3.76
C THR A 94 9.38 -20.28 -4.81
N GLN A 95 10.06 -19.39 -5.55
CA GLN A 95 11.03 -19.78 -6.59
C GLN A 95 12.41 -20.12 -6.01
N ALA A 96 12.65 -19.82 -4.73
CA ALA A 96 13.96 -19.89 -4.07
C ALA A 96 15.06 -19.14 -4.87
N PHE A 97 14.68 -18.07 -5.57
CA PHE A 97 15.57 -17.33 -6.46
C PHE A 97 15.20 -15.83 -6.47
N LEU A 98 16.25 -15.00 -6.46
CA LEU A 98 16.18 -13.56 -6.58
C LEU A 98 17.30 -13.07 -7.49
N SER A 99 16.93 -12.60 -8.69
CA SER A 99 17.91 -12.03 -9.64
C SER A 99 18.51 -10.71 -9.11
N VAL A 100 19.59 -10.26 -9.73
CA VAL A 100 20.22 -8.97 -9.37
C VAL A 100 19.25 -7.80 -9.62
N ASP A 101 18.51 -7.85 -10.74
CA ASP A 101 17.56 -6.81 -11.11
C ASP A 101 16.36 -6.81 -10.16
N ASP A 102 15.81 -7.99 -9.85
CA ASP A 102 14.71 -8.12 -8.88
C ASP A 102 15.13 -7.67 -7.48
N ARG A 103 16.37 -7.97 -7.06
CA ARG A 103 16.93 -7.48 -5.79
C ARG A 103 17.00 -5.95 -5.77
N GLY A 104 17.38 -5.34 -6.88
CA GLY A 104 17.36 -3.88 -7.06
C GLY A 104 15.95 -3.28 -6.95
N ALA A 105 15.01 -3.86 -7.69
CA ALA A 105 13.61 -3.43 -7.68
C ALA A 105 12.97 -3.60 -6.30
N PHE A 106 13.19 -4.74 -5.65
CA PHE A 106 12.64 -5.01 -4.32
C PHE A 106 13.21 -4.09 -3.24
N ARG A 107 14.52 -3.76 -3.32
CA ARG A 107 15.15 -2.75 -2.44
C ARG A 107 14.52 -1.38 -2.61
N ALA A 108 14.29 -0.97 -3.85
CA ALA A 108 13.63 0.31 -4.15
C ALA A 108 12.20 0.36 -3.60
N LEU A 109 11.43 -0.72 -3.76
CA LEU A 109 10.08 -0.85 -3.20
C LEU A 109 10.07 -0.74 -1.68
N ILE A 110 10.93 -1.47 -0.97
CA ILE A 110 11.05 -1.38 0.50
C ILE A 110 11.39 0.06 0.94
N SER A 111 12.31 0.72 0.24
CA SER A 111 12.70 2.10 0.54
C SER A 111 11.56 3.09 0.31
N GLN A 112 10.80 2.93 -0.76
CA GLN A 112 9.64 3.76 -1.07
C GLN A 112 8.53 3.56 -0.04
N THR A 113 8.22 2.31 0.32
CA THR A 113 7.23 1.97 1.35
C THR A 113 7.59 2.59 2.70
N ALA A 114 8.86 2.53 3.11
CA ALA A 114 9.34 3.20 4.31
C ALA A 114 9.21 4.73 4.24
N THR A 115 9.29 5.32 3.05
CA THR A 115 9.05 6.76 2.85
C THR A 115 7.58 7.11 3.05
N PHE A 116 6.65 6.33 2.48
CA PHE A 116 5.22 6.52 2.71
C PHE A 116 4.84 6.33 4.19
N GLN A 117 5.40 5.33 4.87
CA GLN A 117 5.21 5.14 6.30
C GLN A 117 5.57 6.41 7.11
N LYS A 118 6.71 7.03 6.80
CA LYS A 118 7.13 8.29 7.44
C LYS A 118 6.19 9.45 7.11
N GLN A 119 5.64 9.49 5.89
CA GLN A 119 4.71 10.55 5.49
C GLN A 119 3.37 10.40 6.22
N VAL A 120 2.80 9.20 6.27
CA VAL A 120 1.60 8.90 7.06
C VAL A 120 1.81 9.34 8.52
N GLY A 121 2.90 8.90 9.14
CA GLY A 121 3.23 9.24 10.53
C GLY A 121 3.32 10.75 10.76
N ARG A 122 3.94 11.51 9.85
CA ARG A 122 4.04 12.97 9.96
C ARG A 122 2.67 13.66 9.89
N PHE A 123 1.79 13.25 8.98
CA PHE A 123 0.47 13.85 8.87
C PHE A 123 -0.41 13.53 10.07
N ILE A 124 -0.38 12.28 10.56
CA ILE A 124 -1.13 11.89 11.76
C ILE A 124 -0.60 12.64 12.98
N GLN A 125 0.72 12.71 13.17
CA GLN A 125 1.33 13.45 14.27
C GLN A 125 0.96 14.94 14.23
N ARG A 126 0.92 15.54 13.04
CA ARG A 126 0.46 16.91 12.86
C ARG A 126 -1.01 17.08 13.29
N ALA A 127 -1.88 16.13 12.90
CA ALA A 127 -3.28 16.17 13.30
C ALA A 127 -3.44 16.07 14.82
N MET A 128 -2.75 15.15 15.48
CA MET A 128 -2.76 14.97 16.93
C MET A 128 -2.20 16.21 17.67
N THR A 129 -1.17 16.86 17.12
CA THR A 129 -0.63 18.11 17.68
C THR A 129 -1.63 19.26 17.60
N LEU A 130 -2.40 19.35 16.50
CA LEU A 130 -3.39 20.40 16.27
C LEU A 130 -4.69 20.16 17.04
N ASN A 131 -5.04 18.88 17.26
CA ASN A 131 -6.20 18.48 18.02
C ASN A 131 -5.85 17.31 18.97
N PRO A 132 -5.61 17.59 20.26
CA PRO A 132 -5.20 16.57 21.23
C PRO A 132 -6.23 15.44 21.47
N ALA A 133 -7.50 15.62 21.09
CA ALA A 133 -8.49 14.54 21.16
C ALA A 133 -8.10 13.37 20.25
N TYR A 134 -7.46 13.64 19.12
CA TYR A 134 -7.00 12.60 18.21
C TYR A 134 -5.87 11.73 18.80
N GLU A 135 -5.06 12.25 19.71
CA GLU A 135 -4.08 11.45 20.42
C GLU A 135 -4.74 10.34 21.26
N GLN A 136 -5.84 10.69 21.93
CA GLN A 136 -6.60 9.72 22.74
C GLN A 136 -7.27 8.64 21.90
N GLU A 137 -7.78 9.02 20.71
CA GLU A 137 -8.50 8.11 19.82
C GLU A 137 -7.57 7.26 18.95
N LEU A 138 -6.50 7.85 18.42
CA LEU A 138 -5.66 7.22 17.39
C LEU A 138 -4.29 6.76 17.88
N GLY A 139 -3.79 7.31 19.01
CA GLY A 139 -2.41 7.06 19.45
C GLY A 139 -2.07 5.58 19.61
N GLY A 140 -2.97 4.79 20.19
CA GLY A 140 -2.81 3.34 20.33
C GLY A 140 -2.76 2.61 18.98
N LEU A 141 -3.67 2.95 18.08
CA LEU A 141 -3.73 2.36 16.73
C LEU A 141 -2.48 2.68 15.91
N VAL A 142 -2.05 3.93 15.95
CA VAL A 142 -0.84 4.40 15.24
C VAL A 142 0.40 3.68 15.73
N LYS A 143 0.52 3.48 17.05
CA LYS A 143 1.63 2.73 17.63
C LYS A 143 1.64 1.30 17.12
N THR A 144 0.53 0.59 17.22
CA THR A 144 0.41 -0.81 16.76
C THR A 144 0.71 -0.93 15.26
N ALA A 145 0.12 -0.07 14.43
CA ALA A 145 0.37 -0.06 12.99
C ALA A 145 1.85 0.21 12.66
N THR A 146 2.50 1.11 13.41
CA THR A 146 3.94 1.40 13.22
C THR A 146 4.80 0.18 13.57
N GLU A 147 4.49 -0.53 14.64
CA GLU A 147 5.20 -1.74 15.04
C GLU A 147 5.07 -2.84 13.98
N LEU A 148 3.85 -3.13 13.50
CA LEU A 148 3.59 -4.11 12.44
C LEU A 148 4.29 -3.76 11.12
N LEU A 149 4.29 -2.50 10.72
CA LEU A 149 5.00 -2.02 9.52
C LEU A 149 6.52 -2.17 9.65
N ASN A 150 7.07 -1.91 10.83
CA ASN A 150 8.50 -2.11 11.09
C ASN A 150 8.87 -3.60 11.03
N GLU A 151 8.04 -4.48 11.58
CA GLU A 151 8.22 -5.94 11.51
C GLU A 151 8.15 -6.43 10.06
N SER A 152 7.18 -5.96 9.28
CA SER A 152 7.02 -6.30 7.87
C SER A 152 8.24 -5.85 7.03
N ASN A 153 8.72 -4.63 7.25
CA ASN A 153 9.91 -4.11 6.60
C ASN A 153 11.17 -4.91 7.01
N HIS A 154 11.28 -5.27 8.28
CA HIS A 154 12.39 -6.09 8.77
C HIS A 154 12.38 -7.47 8.12
N LEU A 155 11.23 -8.15 8.10
CA LEU A 155 11.07 -9.47 7.50
C LEU A 155 11.42 -9.46 6.01
N ALA A 156 10.94 -8.45 5.25
CA ALA A 156 11.24 -8.31 3.83
C ALA A 156 12.76 -8.13 3.58
N ARG A 157 13.45 -7.43 4.49
CA ARG A 157 14.91 -7.25 4.38
C ARG A 157 15.67 -8.52 4.76
N SER A 158 15.43 -9.06 5.96
CA SER A 158 16.21 -10.15 6.50
C SER A 158 16.01 -11.47 5.76
N GLU A 159 14.76 -11.76 5.33
CA GLU A 159 14.42 -13.07 4.77
C GLU A 159 14.38 -13.10 3.23
N VAL A 160 14.42 -11.92 2.57
CA VAL A 160 14.35 -11.85 1.10
C VAL A 160 15.51 -11.03 0.53
N LEU A 161 15.69 -9.77 0.99
CA LEU A 161 16.59 -8.84 0.32
C LEU A 161 18.07 -9.06 0.64
N GLU A 162 18.39 -9.31 1.91
CA GLU A 162 19.77 -9.30 2.46
C GLU A 162 20.37 -10.69 2.62
N ILE A 163 19.63 -11.73 2.24
CA ILE A 163 20.06 -13.12 2.33
C ILE A 163 20.40 -13.67 0.93
N ASP A 164 21.41 -14.54 0.88
CA ASP A 164 21.83 -15.18 -0.37
C ASP A 164 21.05 -16.46 -0.67
N LEU A 165 20.54 -17.12 0.36
CA LEU A 165 19.80 -18.38 0.24
C LEU A 165 18.38 -18.20 0.80
N LEU A 166 17.39 -18.13 -0.07
CA LEU A 166 16.00 -17.95 0.27
C LEU A 166 15.41 -19.25 0.84
N GLN A 167 15.23 -19.33 2.16
CA GLN A 167 14.75 -20.52 2.87
C GLN A 167 13.53 -20.26 3.74
N TYR A 168 13.15 -18.98 3.92
CA TYR A 168 11.97 -18.64 4.71
C TYR A 168 10.71 -19.19 4.03
N PRO A 169 9.75 -19.82 4.75
CA PRO A 169 8.55 -20.35 4.13
C PRO A 169 7.70 -19.25 3.49
N ALA A 170 7.41 -19.38 2.20
CA ALA A 170 6.66 -18.38 1.44
C ALA A 170 5.25 -18.14 2.02
N SER A 171 4.59 -19.20 2.53
CA SER A 171 3.29 -19.10 3.21
C SER A 171 3.36 -18.27 4.49
N ASP A 172 4.41 -18.43 5.28
CA ASP A 172 4.57 -17.71 6.54
C ASP A 172 4.88 -16.22 6.28
N TYR A 173 5.69 -15.96 5.25
CA TYR A 173 5.95 -14.59 4.79
C TYR A 173 4.66 -13.91 4.33
N PHE A 174 3.87 -14.58 3.47
CA PHE A 174 2.59 -14.06 3.00
C PHE A 174 1.64 -13.74 4.15
N ASN A 175 1.47 -14.66 5.09
CA ASN A 175 0.56 -14.49 6.23
C ASN A 175 1.00 -13.33 7.11
N LYS A 176 2.29 -13.22 7.45
CA LYS A 176 2.81 -12.14 8.29
C LYS A 176 2.69 -10.74 7.70
N LEU A 177 2.63 -10.61 6.37
CA LEU A 177 2.39 -9.33 5.71
C LEU A 177 0.89 -9.11 5.38
N THR A 178 0.02 -10.04 5.75
CA THR A 178 -1.43 -9.95 5.57
C THR A 178 -2.14 -9.57 6.87
N ASP A 179 -1.71 -10.15 7.99
CA ASP A 179 -2.26 -9.96 9.34
C ASP A 179 -1.83 -8.62 9.98
#